data_43fc24df1d1ca60867ad1ea69503430e
#
_entry.id   43fc24df1d1ca60867ad1ea69503430e
#
_cell.length_a   1.000
_cell.length_b   1.000
_cell.length_c   1.000
_cell.angle_alpha   90.00
_cell.angle_beta   90.00
_cell.angle_gamma   90.00
#
_symmetry.space_group_name_H-M   'P 1'
#
loop_
_entity.id
_entity.type
_entity.pdbx_description
1 polymer ?
#
loop_
_entity_poly.entity_id
_entity_poly.type
_entity_poly.pdbx_seq_one_letter_code
_entity_poly.pdbx_strand_id
1 'polypeptide(L)'
;LDNRTPKYINEQQPGYVFGVDLQQDHWTQCIVVEGLFDALSINALAVLHNTISEKQAKVIKRLQRDIVVVPDQDKSGLELINRAIKLGWSVSIPNWGEDIKDVNDAVKRYGRLGTLITIIQAKETSKIKIELAKRKLTKRIKWQQNIQ
;
A
#
# COMPACT_ATOMS: atom_id res chain seq x y z
N LEU A 1 -24.47 -10.01 -14.95
CA LEU A 1 -23.93 -9.98 -16.26
C LEU A 1 -22.48 -9.60 -16.32
N ASP A 2 -22.00 -8.90 -15.35
CA ASP A 2 -20.67 -8.36 -15.48
C ASP A 2 -19.70 -8.68 -14.37
N ASN A 3 -19.92 -9.83 -13.72
CA ASN A 3 -18.88 -10.47 -12.94
C ASN A 3 -17.63 -10.80 -13.78
N ARG A 4 -17.79 -10.80 -15.10
CA ARG A 4 -16.67 -11.04 -16.02
C ARG A 4 -15.78 -9.82 -16.20
N THR A 5 -16.31 -8.61 -16.12
CA THR A 5 -15.56 -7.40 -16.43
C THR A 5 -14.39 -7.16 -15.48
N PRO A 6 -14.56 -7.18 -14.13
CA PRO A 6 -13.42 -7.06 -13.22
C PRO A 6 -12.42 -8.20 -13.36
N LYS A 7 -12.90 -9.42 -13.51
CA LYS A 7 -12.06 -10.59 -13.72
C LYS A 7 -11.30 -10.51 -15.05
N TYR A 8 -11.98 -10.11 -16.09
CA TYR A 8 -11.40 -9.92 -17.42
C TYR A 8 -10.26 -8.88 -17.37
N ILE A 9 -10.48 -7.73 -16.75
CA ILE A 9 -9.48 -6.69 -16.62
C ILE A 9 -8.26 -7.23 -15.87
N ASN A 10 -8.45 -7.91 -14.76
CA ASN A 10 -7.37 -8.47 -13.95
C ASN A 10 -6.59 -9.56 -14.69
N GLU A 11 -7.24 -10.42 -15.44
CA GLU A 11 -6.61 -11.50 -16.19
C GLU A 11 -5.95 -11.03 -17.49
N GLN A 12 -6.57 -10.07 -18.18
CA GLN A 12 -6.11 -9.61 -19.49
C GLN A 12 -5.04 -8.52 -19.42
N GLN A 13 -4.88 -7.87 -18.28
CA GLN A 13 -3.90 -6.80 -18.09
C GLN A 13 -2.98 -7.10 -16.90
N PRO A 14 -2.10 -8.11 -17.03
CA PRO A 14 -1.30 -8.59 -15.89
C PRO A 14 -0.29 -7.59 -15.34
N GLY A 15 -0.01 -6.51 -16.02
CA GLY A 15 0.86 -5.43 -15.53
C GLY A 15 0.09 -4.20 -15.07
N TYR A 16 -1.22 -4.29 -14.98
CA TYR A 16 -2.04 -3.13 -14.67
C TYR A 16 -1.81 -2.63 -13.24
N VAL A 17 -1.58 -1.32 -13.14
CA VAL A 17 -1.49 -0.57 -11.88
C VAL A 17 -2.45 0.60 -12.00
N PHE A 18 -3.41 0.69 -11.08
CA PHE A 18 -4.36 1.80 -11.06
C PHE A 18 -3.66 3.10 -10.67
N GLY A 19 -4.00 4.19 -11.32
CA GLY A 19 -3.59 5.53 -10.90
C GLY A 19 -2.28 6.04 -11.50
N VAL A 20 -1.64 5.29 -12.39
CA VAL A 20 -0.40 5.71 -13.04
C VAL A 20 -0.59 7.03 -13.81
N ASP A 21 -1.68 7.14 -14.53
CA ASP A 21 -2.02 8.31 -15.33
C ASP A 21 -2.45 9.53 -14.49
N LEU A 22 -2.73 9.31 -13.21
CA LEU A 22 -3.09 10.39 -12.27
C LEU A 22 -1.88 10.98 -11.54
N GLN A 23 -0.70 10.40 -11.72
CA GLN A 23 0.53 10.88 -11.08
C GLN A 23 1.02 12.15 -11.76
N GLN A 24 1.37 13.16 -10.95
CA GLN A 24 1.87 14.44 -11.46
C GLN A 24 3.39 14.39 -11.66
N ASP A 25 3.88 15.00 -12.71
CA ASP A 25 5.31 14.95 -13.06
C ASP A 25 6.22 15.55 -11.99
N HIS A 26 5.74 16.51 -11.23
CA HIS A 26 6.53 17.18 -10.20
C HIS A 26 6.55 16.43 -8.85
N TRP A 27 5.80 15.34 -8.70
CA TRP A 27 5.83 14.57 -7.47
C TRP A 27 7.11 13.74 -7.41
N THR A 28 7.80 13.80 -6.27
CA THR A 28 9.05 13.06 -6.05
C THR A 28 8.84 11.68 -5.47
N GLN A 29 7.67 11.44 -4.90
CA GLN A 29 7.32 10.16 -4.30
C GLN A 29 6.07 9.59 -4.96
N CYS A 30 5.96 8.27 -4.97
CA CYS A 30 4.70 7.59 -5.27
C CYS A 30 4.35 6.61 -4.16
N ILE A 31 3.10 6.62 -3.77
CA ILE A 31 2.57 5.74 -2.73
C ILE A 31 1.87 4.58 -3.42
N VAL A 32 2.16 3.36 -2.96
CA VAL A 32 1.58 2.13 -3.50
C VAL A 32 0.74 1.47 -2.42
N VAL A 33 -0.52 1.21 -2.73
CA VAL A 33 -1.50 0.58 -1.83
C VAL A 33 -2.12 -0.65 -2.49
N GLU A 34 -2.86 -1.44 -1.72
CA GLU A 34 -3.54 -2.63 -2.23
C GLU A 34 -4.81 -2.28 -3.00
N GLY A 35 -5.69 -1.48 -2.41
CA GLY A 35 -7.05 -1.29 -2.85
C GLY A 35 -7.32 -0.04 -3.66
N LEU A 36 -8.35 -0.11 -4.49
CA LEU A 36 -8.79 0.99 -5.35
C LEU A 36 -9.20 2.23 -4.54
N PHE A 37 -10.02 2.04 -3.49
CA PHE A 37 -10.52 3.16 -2.69
C PHE A 37 -9.42 3.82 -1.87
N ASP A 38 -8.44 3.04 -1.42
CA ASP A 38 -7.25 3.58 -0.77
C ASP A 38 -6.48 4.50 -1.71
N ALA A 39 -6.26 4.05 -2.94
CA ALA A 39 -5.56 4.84 -3.95
C ALA A 39 -6.33 6.12 -4.30
N LEU A 40 -7.64 6.02 -4.50
CA LEU A 40 -8.48 7.18 -4.80
C LEU A 40 -8.45 8.23 -3.68
N SER A 41 -8.38 7.78 -2.44
CA SER A 41 -8.40 8.66 -1.27
C SER A 41 -7.21 9.61 -1.20
N ILE A 42 -6.04 9.21 -1.71
CA ILE A 42 -4.79 9.99 -1.62
C ILE A 42 -4.03 10.11 -2.95
N ASN A 43 -4.65 9.78 -4.07
CA ASN A 43 -4.01 9.76 -5.39
C ASN A 43 -2.77 8.86 -5.43
N ALA A 44 -2.88 7.68 -4.85
CA ALA A 44 -1.84 6.67 -4.86
C ALA A 44 -2.00 5.70 -6.03
N LEU A 45 -1.05 4.79 -6.16
CA LEU A 45 -1.11 3.66 -7.07
C LEU A 45 -1.73 2.46 -6.37
N ALA A 46 -2.62 1.72 -7.02
CA ALA A 46 -3.17 0.49 -6.47
C ALA A 46 -2.74 -0.70 -7.31
N VAL A 47 -2.23 -1.73 -6.65
CA VAL A 47 -1.85 -2.99 -7.30
C VAL A 47 -3.01 -3.98 -7.37
N LEU A 48 -4.07 -3.75 -6.61
CA LEU A 48 -5.34 -4.48 -6.59
C LEU A 48 -5.22 -5.94 -6.09
N HIS A 49 -4.07 -6.26 -5.49
CA HIS A 49 -3.77 -7.55 -4.87
C HIS A 49 -2.91 -7.34 -3.63
N ASN A 50 -2.72 -8.39 -2.86
CA ASN A 50 -1.84 -8.37 -1.68
C ASN A 50 -0.36 -8.57 -2.00
N THR A 51 -0.01 -8.55 -3.28
CA THR A 51 1.38 -8.65 -3.75
C THR A 51 1.56 -7.84 -5.02
N ILE A 52 2.81 -7.65 -5.43
CA ILE A 52 3.17 -6.88 -6.62
C ILE A 52 3.85 -7.83 -7.60
N SER A 53 3.26 -7.98 -8.79
CA SER A 53 3.86 -8.80 -9.84
C SER A 53 5.12 -8.15 -10.40
N GLU A 54 5.95 -8.92 -11.10
CA GLU A 54 7.13 -8.39 -11.77
C GLU A 54 6.76 -7.31 -12.80
N LYS A 55 5.66 -7.52 -13.52
CA LYS A 55 5.18 -6.56 -14.52
C LYS A 55 4.71 -5.26 -13.87
N GLN A 56 3.97 -5.36 -12.76
CA GLN A 56 3.55 -4.19 -11.99
C GLN A 56 4.76 -3.43 -11.42
N ALA A 57 5.74 -4.15 -10.88
CA ALA A 57 6.96 -3.55 -10.36
C ALA A 57 7.69 -2.74 -11.45
N LYS A 58 7.76 -3.27 -12.65
CA LYS A 58 8.37 -2.55 -13.79
C LYS A 58 7.61 -1.27 -14.13
N VAL A 59 6.29 -1.31 -14.15
CA VAL A 59 5.45 -0.14 -14.42
C VAL A 59 5.70 0.94 -13.37
N ILE A 60 5.73 0.58 -12.10
CA ILE A 60 5.94 1.53 -11.00
C ILE A 60 7.37 2.11 -11.06
N LYS A 61 8.39 1.29 -11.29
CA LYS A 61 9.78 1.73 -11.41
C LYS A 61 10.00 2.73 -12.55
N ARG A 62 9.24 2.63 -13.63
CA ARG A 62 9.33 3.57 -14.77
C ARG A 62 8.97 4.99 -14.39
N LEU A 63 8.24 5.20 -13.30
CA LEU A 63 7.93 6.54 -12.82
C LEU A 63 9.16 7.26 -12.26
N GLN A 64 10.23 6.52 -11.94
CA GLN A 64 11.51 7.06 -11.44
C GLN A 64 11.33 7.95 -10.21
N ARG A 65 10.55 7.47 -9.24
CA ARG A 65 10.25 8.17 -7.99
C ARG A 65 10.62 7.33 -6.80
N ASP A 66 10.70 7.96 -5.66
CA ASP A 66 10.83 7.28 -4.38
C ASP A 66 9.51 6.53 -4.10
N ILE A 67 9.58 5.22 -3.97
CA ILE A 67 8.40 4.36 -3.86
C ILE A 67 8.16 4.02 -2.40
N VAL A 68 6.96 4.31 -1.91
CA VAL A 68 6.53 4.01 -0.54
C VAL A 68 5.32 3.10 -0.58
N VAL A 69 5.46 1.89 -0.07
CA VAL A 69 4.37 0.92 0.03
C VAL A 69 3.65 1.11 1.36
N VAL A 70 2.34 1.29 1.32
CA VAL A 70 1.49 1.42 2.50
C VAL A 70 0.54 0.23 2.53
N PRO A 71 0.88 -0.83 3.28
CA PRO A 71 0.06 -2.04 3.34
C PRO A 71 -1.18 -1.82 4.20
N ASP A 72 -2.22 -2.60 3.93
CA ASP A 72 -3.32 -2.76 4.88
C ASP A 72 -2.78 -3.34 6.17
N GLN A 73 -3.30 -2.88 7.30
CA GLN A 73 -2.79 -3.29 8.62
C GLN A 73 -3.51 -4.54 9.12
N ASP A 74 -3.47 -5.57 8.30
CA ASP A 74 -4.04 -6.88 8.55
C ASP A 74 -3.10 -7.98 8.01
N LYS A 75 -3.55 -9.21 8.11
CA LYS A 75 -2.75 -10.38 7.68
C LYS A 75 -2.36 -10.32 6.19
N SER A 76 -3.25 -9.82 5.34
CA SER A 76 -2.95 -9.72 3.91
C SER A 76 -1.85 -8.70 3.62
N GLY A 77 -1.81 -7.63 4.37
CA GLY A 77 -0.77 -6.60 4.23
C GLY A 77 0.64 -7.09 4.53
N LEU A 78 0.80 -8.14 5.32
CA LEU A 78 2.11 -8.74 5.61
C LEU A 78 2.79 -9.27 4.35
N GLU A 79 2.02 -9.82 3.42
CA GLU A 79 2.56 -10.29 2.13
C GLU A 79 3.09 -9.13 1.29
N LEU A 80 2.37 -8.02 1.27
CA LEU A 80 2.80 -6.83 0.54
C LEU A 80 4.10 -6.25 1.13
N ILE A 81 4.24 -6.25 2.45
CA ILE A 81 5.48 -5.83 3.13
C ILE A 81 6.65 -6.72 2.68
N ASN A 82 6.48 -8.03 2.68
CA ASN A 82 7.52 -8.96 2.25
C ASN A 82 7.95 -8.70 0.82
N ARG A 83 6.99 -8.43 -0.05
CA ARG A 83 7.28 -8.12 -1.44
C ARG A 83 8.04 -6.79 -1.59
N ALA A 84 7.64 -5.76 -0.85
CA ALA A 84 8.33 -4.47 -0.83
C ALA A 84 9.79 -4.62 -0.38
N ILE A 85 10.05 -5.44 0.63
CA ILE A 85 11.41 -5.72 1.11
C ILE A 85 12.25 -6.35 -0.02
N LYS A 86 11.70 -7.33 -0.73
CA LYS A 86 12.39 -7.98 -1.86
C LYS A 86 12.69 -7.02 -3.01
N LEU A 87 11.81 -6.06 -3.24
CA LEU A 87 11.97 -5.05 -4.28
C LEU A 87 12.91 -3.91 -3.86
N GLY A 88 13.26 -3.82 -2.57
CA GLY A 88 14.08 -2.73 -2.05
C GLY A 88 13.33 -1.41 -1.92
N TRP A 89 12.00 -1.45 -1.83
CA TRP A 89 11.15 -0.26 -1.71
C TRP A 89 10.92 0.10 -0.24
N SER A 90 10.65 1.38 0.00
CA SER A 90 10.28 1.86 1.34
C SER A 90 8.88 1.37 1.72
N VAL A 91 8.65 1.22 3.02
CA VAL A 91 7.36 0.81 3.59
C VAL A 91 6.97 1.80 4.67
N SER A 92 5.69 2.13 4.73
CA SER A 92 5.14 2.96 5.80
C SER A 92 3.98 2.22 6.48
N ILE A 93 4.09 2.04 7.79
CA ILE A 93 3.05 1.42 8.63
C ILE A 93 2.72 2.40 9.75
N PRO A 94 1.92 3.45 9.45
CA PRO A 94 1.59 4.46 10.45
C PRO A 94 0.81 3.86 11.63
N ASN A 95 1.00 4.40 12.80
CA ASN A 95 0.21 4.04 13.97
C ASN A 95 -1.09 4.84 13.97
N TRP A 96 -2.10 4.33 13.26
CA TRP A 96 -3.40 5.00 13.17
C TRP A 96 -4.37 4.60 14.29
N GLY A 97 -4.00 3.60 15.13
CA GLY A 97 -4.90 3.04 16.12
C GLY A 97 -5.51 1.72 15.67
N GLU A 98 -6.25 1.10 16.59
CA GLU A 98 -6.76 -0.26 16.39
C GLU A 98 -7.91 -0.37 15.38
N ASP A 99 -8.67 0.71 15.23
CA ASP A 99 -9.87 0.73 14.41
C ASP A 99 -9.61 1.06 12.94
N ILE A 100 -8.39 1.45 12.60
CA ILE A 100 -8.02 1.92 11.28
C ILE A 100 -7.05 0.92 10.65
N LYS A 101 -7.50 0.22 9.62
CA LYS A 101 -6.74 -0.85 8.98
C LYS A 101 -6.13 -0.46 7.63
N ASP A 102 -6.65 0.56 6.99
CA ASP A 102 -6.22 0.94 5.66
C ASP A 102 -6.21 2.46 5.47
N VAL A 103 -5.69 2.90 4.33
CA VAL A 103 -5.60 4.32 3.98
C VAL A 103 -6.98 4.98 3.91
N ASN A 104 -7.96 4.30 3.33
CA ASN A 104 -9.31 4.85 3.19
C ASN A 104 -9.92 5.15 4.55
N ASP A 105 -9.79 4.23 5.51
CA ASP A 105 -10.24 4.45 6.88
C ASP A 105 -9.49 5.61 7.55
N ALA A 106 -8.18 5.70 7.33
CA ALA A 106 -7.36 6.79 7.88
C ALA A 106 -7.82 8.16 7.33
N VAL A 107 -8.13 8.24 6.04
CA VAL A 107 -8.63 9.48 5.42
C VAL A 107 -9.98 9.88 6.01
N LYS A 108 -10.87 8.94 6.25
CA LYS A 108 -12.16 9.22 6.90
C LYS A 108 -11.97 9.78 8.31
N ARG A 109 -10.95 9.33 9.03
CA ARG A 109 -10.69 9.76 10.40
C ARG A 109 -9.87 11.05 10.49
N TYR A 110 -8.80 11.17 9.72
CA TYR A 110 -7.80 12.25 9.84
C TYR A 110 -7.80 13.23 8.67
N GLY A 111 -8.58 12.94 7.62
CA GLY A 111 -8.52 13.70 6.38
C GLY A 111 -7.32 13.30 5.52
N ARG A 112 -7.34 13.75 4.28
CA ARG A 112 -6.33 13.41 3.29
C ARG A 112 -4.94 13.90 3.68
N LEU A 113 -4.81 15.17 4.05
CA LEU A 113 -3.53 15.77 4.43
C LEU A 113 -2.96 15.12 5.67
N GLY A 114 -3.79 14.92 6.72
CA GLY A 114 -3.36 14.26 7.94
C GLY A 114 -2.86 12.85 7.70
N THR A 115 -3.55 12.10 6.84
CA THR A 115 -3.14 10.73 6.46
C THR A 115 -1.80 10.74 5.73
N LEU A 116 -1.60 11.63 4.76
CA LEU A 116 -0.34 11.76 4.03
C LEU A 116 0.82 12.10 4.95
N ILE A 117 0.61 13.00 5.91
CA ILE A 117 1.63 13.35 6.90
C ILE A 117 2.05 12.12 7.71
N THR A 118 1.08 11.33 8.19
CA THR A 118 1.40 10.11 8.96
C THR A 118 2.16 9.08 8.13
N ILE A 119 1.81 8.93 6.85
CA ILE A 119 2.50 8.03 5.93
C ILE A 119 3.96 8.45 5.75
N ILE A 120 4.21 9.73 5.50
CA ILE A 120 5.56 10.25 5.31
C ILE A 120 6.39 10.11 6.61
N GLN A 121 5.81 10.42 7.75
CA GLN A 121 6.50 10.32 9.04
C GLN A 121 6.86 8.89 9.43
N ALA A 122 6.04 7.92 9.06
CA ALA A 122 6.26 6.51 9.37
C ALA A 122 7.07 5.76 8.32
N LYS A 123 7.48 6.42 7.26
CA LYS A 123 8.25 5.80 6.17
C LYS A 123 9.57 5.25 6.67
N GLU A 124 9.84 3.99 6.33
CA GLU A 124 11.09 3.30 6.63
C GLU A 124 11.72 2.78 5.34
N THR A 125 13.00 3.06 5.16
CA THR A 125 13.77 2.66 3.97
C THR A 125 14.72 1.50 4.30
N SER A 126 15.18 1.40 5.54
CA SER A 126 16.07 0.35 6.00
C SER A 126 15.32 -0.97 6.17
N LYS A 127 15.85 -2.04 5.60
CA LYS A 127 15.29 -3.39 5.75
C LYS A 127 15.08 -3.78 7.22
N ILE A 128 16.04 -3.45 8.09
CA ILE A 128 15.96 -3.76 9.51
C ILE A 128 14.78 -3.03 10.15
N LYS A 129 14.61 -1.75 9.86
CA LYS A 129 13.50 -0.95 10.41
C LYS A 129 12.16 -1.41 9.87
N ILE A 130 12.09 -1.79 8.59
CA ILE A 130 10.88 -2.37 8.00
C ILE A 130 10.52 -3.69 8.70
N GLU A 131 11.50 -4.56 8.92
CA GLU A 131 11.29 -5.82 9.63
C GLU A 131 10.79 -5.59 11.08
N LEU A 132 11.33 -4.59 11.77
CA LEU A 132 10.85 -4.23 13.11
C LEU A 132 9.40 -3.72 13.09
N ALA A 133 9.06 -2.87 12.13
CA ALA A 133 7.70 -2.37 11.97
C ALA A 133 6.72 -3.50 11.64
N LYS A 134 7.13 -4.42 10.76
CA LYS A 134 6.35 -5.62 10.43
C LYS A 134 6.12 -6.49 11.66
N ARG A 135 7.14 -6.66 12.49
CA ARG A 135 7.04 -7.47 13.71
C ARG A 135 6.04 -6.86 14.70
N LYS A 136 6.05 -5.56 14.86
CA LYS A 136 5.06 -4.85 15.69
C LYS A 136 3.65 -5.03 15.15
N LEU A 137 3.46 -4.93 13.85
CA LEU A 137 2.17 -5.15 13.19
C LEU A 137 1.69 -6.58 13.39
N THR A 138 2.56 -7.56 13.23
CA THR A 138 2.23 -8.98 13.41
C THR A 138 1.75 -9.26 14.84
N LYS A 139 2.42 -8.69 15.84
CA LYS A 139 2.01 -8.83 17.24
C LYS A 139 0.62 -8.22 17.50
N ARG A 140 0.37 -7.04 16.93
CA ARG A 140 -0.91 -6.35 17.07
C ARG A 140 -2.05 -7.15 16.42
N ILE A 141 -1.82 -7.70 15.23
CA ILE A 141 -2.81 -8.54 14.54
C ILE A 141 -3.15 -9.77 15.36
N LYS A 142 -2.15 -10.46 15.90
CA LYS A 142 -2.35 -11.64 16.76
C LYS A 142 -3.13 -11.29 18.02
N TRP A 143 -2.80 -10.17 18.64
CA TRP A 143 -3.51 -9.71 19.84
C TRP A 143 -4.99 -9.43 19.55
N GLN A 144 -5.30 -8.75 18.45
CA GLN A 144 -6.65 -8.48 18.01
C GLN A 144 -7.46 -9.75 17.74
N GLN A 145 -6.84 -10.77 17.17
CA GLN A 145 -7.48 -12.07 16.93
C GLN A 145 -7.81 -12.80 18.23
N ASN A 146 -6.97 -12.68 19.24
CA ASN A 146 -7.18 -13.36 20.54
C ASN A 146 -8.27 -12.72 21.39
N ILE A 147 -8.63 -11.47 21.15
CA ILE A 147 -9.72 -10.77 21.85
C ILE A 147 -11.10 -11.20 21.31
N GLN A 148 -11.15 -11.60 20.06
CA GLN A 148 -12.38 -12.08 19.42
C GLN A 148 -12.57 -13.57 19.71
#